data_d2176eb429da8a66fb8e1e9d48b33aad
#
_entry.id   d2176eb429da8a66fb8e1e9d48b33aad
#
_cell.length_a   1.000
_cell.length_b   1.000
_cell.length_c   1.000
_cell.angle_alpha   90.00
_cell.angle_beta   90.00
_cell.angle_gamma   90.00
#
_symmetry.space_group_name_H-M   'P 1'
#
loop_
_entity.id
_entity.type
_entity.pdbx_description
1 polymer ?
#
loop_
_entity_poly.entity_id
_entity_poly.type
_entity_poly.pdbx_seq_one_letter_code
_entity_poly.pdbx_strand_id
1 'polypeptide(L)'
;FLERRIKATEEVRIGLVGKYDLQDAYKSIRESLSQAGTYNNYKTVITFINSEQITEENVAKKLAGQDGIMICPGFGQRGIEGKIIAAHYTRTHNIPTFGICLGMQMMVIEFARNVLGYTDANSREMDETTVHNVIDIMEEQKNITDMGGTMRLGAYECILKQGSRTFGIYNSEHIQERHRHRYEFN
;
A
#
# COMPACT_ATOMS: atom_id res chain seq x y z
N PHE A 1 4.05 25.30 10.19
CA PHE A 1 3.90 23.87 10.49
C PHE A 1 3.68 23.62 11.98
N LEU A 2 4.58 24.06 12.87
CA LEU A 2 4.50 23.84 14.32
C LEU A 2 3.20 24.42 14.93
N GLU A 3 2.79 25.59 14.53
CA GLU A 3 1.55 26.20 15.01
C GLU A 3 0.31 25.37 14.65
N ARG A 4 0.24 24.81 13.44
CA ARG A 4 -0.86 23.92 13.04
C ARG A 4 -0.87 22.63 13.86
N ARG A 5 0.32 22.04 14.08
CA ARG A 5 0.47 20.83 14.88
C ARG A 5 0.02 21.01 16.33
N ILE A 6 0.27 22.18 16.91
CA ILE A 6 -0.16 22.51 18.29
C ILE A 6 -1.67 22.76 18.35
N LYS A 7 -2.27 23.31 17.29
CA LYS A 7 -3.70 23.63 17.21
C LYS A 7 -4.58 22.42 16.86
N ALA A 8 -4.01 21.34 16.33
CA ALA A 8 -4.75 20.12 16.00
C ALA A 8 -5.25 19.46 17.30
N THR A 9 -6.55 19.47 17.51
CA THR A 9 -7.21 18.87 18.69
C THR A 9 -7.88 17.55 18.38
N GLU A 10 -8.27 17.34 17.12
CA GLU A 10 -8.89 16.09 16.67
C GLU A 10 -7.84 15.06 16.27
N GLU A 11 -8.14 13.80 16.51
CA GLU A 11 -7.27 12.69 16.16
C GLU A 11 -7.79 11.95 14.91
N VAL A 12 -6.87 11.50 14.07
CA VAL A 12 -7.11 10.51 13.01
C VAL A 12 -6.20 9.31 13.27
N ARG A 13 -6.78 8.12 13.29
CA ARG A 13 -6.10 6.86 13.64
C ARG A 13 -5.80 6.06 12.40
N ILE A 14 -4.52 5.83 12.11
CA ILE A 14 -4.07 5.12 10.92
C ILE A 14 -3.34 3.84 11.33
N GLY A 15 -3.86 2.70 10.89
CA GLY A 15 -3.21 1.41 11.04
C GLY A 15 -2.19 1.17 9.94
N LEU A 16 -0.94 0.90 10.29
CA LEU A 16 0.10 0.46 9.36
C LEU A 16 0.16 -1.06 9.34
N VAL A 17 -0.41 -1.68 8.32
CA VAL A 17 -0.34 -3.13 8.10
C VAL A 17 0.97 -3.47 7.41
N GLY A 18 1.92 -4.00 8.16
CA GLY A 18 3.28 -4.26 7.69
C GLY A 18 3.91 -5.47 8.36
N LYS A 19 5.13 -5.83 7.94
CA LYS A 19 5.87 -6.98 8.46
C LYS A 19 7.16 -6.61 9.21
N TYR A 20 7.52 -5.35 9.22
CA TYR A 20 8.74 -4.88 9.88
C TYR A 20 8.39 -4.04 11.10
N ASP A 21 8.48 -4.65 12.28
CA ASP A 21 8.20 -4.00 13.57
C ASP A 21 9.49 -3.38 14.15
N LEU A 22 10.15 -2.53 13.39
CA LEU A 22 11.31 -1.77 13.80
C LEU A 22 10.95 -0.28 13.81
N GLN A 23 11.50 0.47 14.78
CA GLN A 23 11.21 1.91 14.91
C GLN A 23 11.55 2.70 13.63
N ASP A 24 12.59 2.30 12.92
CA ASP A 24 13.03 2.93 11.68
C ASP A 24 12.33 2.38 10.43
N ALA A 25 11.63 1.25 10.56
CA ALA A 25 10.81 0.75 9.47
C ALA A 25 9.65 1.71 9.22
N TYR A 26 9.40 1.97 7.95
CA TYR A 26 8.32 2.87 7.53
C TYR A 26 8.43 4.32 8.01
N LYS A 27 9.64 4.79 8.38
CA LYS A 27 9.86 6.15 8.90
C LYS A 27 9.29 7.22 7.96
N SER A 28 9.58 7.15 6.67
CA SER A 28 9.06 8.09 5.68
C SER A 28 7.52 8.09 5.61
N ILE A 29 6.89 6.92 5.73
CA ILE A 29 5.43 6.80 5.76
C ILE A 29 4.86 7.46 7.02
N ARG A 30 5.45 7.19 8.18
CA ARG A 30 5.04 7.80 9.45
C ARG A 30 5.15 9.32 9.41
N GLU A 31 6.26 9.83 8.92
CA GLU A 31 6.48 11.28 8.77
C GLU A 31 5.48 11.91 7.78
N SER A 32 5.26 11.28 6.63
CA SER A 32 4.29 11.76 5.64
C SER A 32 2.87 11.80 6.20
N LEU A 33 2.44 10.76 6.92
CA LEU A 33 1.13 10.73 7.58
C LEU A 33 1.01 11.82 8.66
N SER A 34 2.06 12.02 9.46
CA SER A 34 2.09 13.08 10.46
C SER A 34 2.00 14.48 9.83
N GLN A 35 2.70 14.68 8.72
CA GLN A 35 2.64 15.95 7.98
C GLN A 35 1.25 16.16 7.36
N ALA A 36 0.68 15.13 6.73
CA ALA A 36 -0.65 15.17 6.14
C ALA A 36 -1.73 15.48 7.20
N GLY A 37 -1.65 14.83 8.36
CA GLY A 37 -2.53 15.12 9.48
C GLY A 37 -2.43 16.57 9.92
N THR A 38 -1.20 17.05 10.16
CA THR A 38 -0.95 18.46 10.54
C THR A 38 -1.48 19.44 9.49
N TYR A 39 -1.31 19.14 8.20
CA TYR A 39 -1.82 20.00 7.13
C TYR A 39 -3.35 20.07 7.14
N ASN A 40 -4.02 19.00 7.49
CA ASN A 40 -5.48 18.90 7.58
C ASN A 40 -6.03 19.22 8.99
N ASN A 41 -5.21 19.74 9.91
CA ASN A 41 -5.56 20.09 11.30
C ASN A 41 -5.94 18.88 12.17
N TYR A 42 -5.41 17.70 11.87
CA TYR A 42 -5.54 16.50 12.67
C TYR A 42 -4.21 16.07 13.31
N LYS A 43 -4.30 15.49 14.48
CA LYS A 43 -3.20 14.74 15.10
C LYS A 43 -3.26 13.30 14.63
N THR A 44 -2.28 12.86 13.87
CA THR A 44 -2.23 11.47 13.40
C THR A 44 -1.72 10.54 14.50
N VAL A 45 -2.54 9.56 14.86
CA VAL A 45 -2.17 8.45 15.75
C VAL A 45 -1.90 7.23 14.89
N ILE A 46 -0.67 6.72 14.94
CA ILE A 46 -0.22 5.63 14.08
C ILE A 46 -0.05 4.36 14.91
N THR A 47 -0.76 3.30 14.52
CA THR A 47 -0.68 1.97 15.15
C THR A 47 -0.04 1.00 14.17
N PHE A 48 1.04 0.33 14.56
CA PHE A 48 1.60 -0.77 13.76
C PHE A 48 0.80 -2.06 13.98
N ILE A 49 0.47 -2.73 12.87
CA ILE A 49 -0.29 -3.97 12.85
C ILE A 49 0.51 -4.99 12.05
N ASN A 50 1.02 -6.03 12.75
CA ASN A 50 1.84 -7.05 12.10
C ASN A 50 0.97 -7.91 11.15
N SER A 51 1.28 -7.84 9.85
CA SER A 51 0.54 -8.57 8.81
C SER A 51 0.66 -10.09 8.92
N GLU A 52 1.74 -10.61 9.50
CA GLU A 52 1.91 -12.06 9.73
C GLU A 52 0.91 -12.62 10.74
N GLN A 53 0.33 -11.76 11.57
CA GLN A 53 -0.61 -12.13 12.62
C GLN A 53 -2.08 -11.87 12.23
N ILE A 54 -2.34 -11.42 11.02
CA ILE A 54 -3.70 -11.17 10.53
C ILE A 54 -4.25 -12.45 9.91
N THR A 55 -5.42 -12.87 10.37
CA THR A 55 -6.21 -13.99 9.84
C THR A 55 -7.65 -13.53 9.60
N GLU A 56 -8.43 -14.31 8.86
CA GLU A 56 -9.85 -14.03 8.62
C GLU A 56 -10.65 -13.91 9.94
N GLU A 57 -10.30 -14.71 10.95
CA GLU A 57 -11.01 -14.72 12.22
C GLU A 57 -10.68 -13.49 13.11
N ASN A 58 -9.52 -12.88 12.91
CA ASN A 58 -9.06 -11.82 13.82
C ASN A 58 -8.94 -10.43 13.17
N VAL A 59 -9.06 -10.32 11.84
CA VAL A 59 -8.85 -9.06 11.11
C VAL A 59 -9.73 -7.93 11.64
N ALA A 60 -11.00 -8.20 11.91
CA ALA A 60 -11.91 -7.22 12.49
C ALA A 60 -11.41 -6.63 13.80
N LYS A 61 -10.89 -7.50 14.68
CA LYS A 61 -10.32 -7.09 15.97
C LYS A 61 -8.99 -6.34 15.80
N LYS A 62 -8.14 -6.82 14.89
CA LYS A 62 -6.81 -6.21 14.63
C LYS A 62 -6.91 -4.80 14.03
N LEU A 63 -7.92 -4.56 13.20
CA LEU A 63 -8.14 -3.26 12.54
C LEU A 63 -9.14 -2.37 13.29
N ALA A 64 -9.70 -2.83 14.41
CA ALA A 64 -10.69 -2.08 15.16
C ALA A 64 -10.17 -0.70 15.60
N GLY A 65 -11.02 0.32 15.49
CA GLY A 65 -10.73 1.68 15.95
C GLY A 65 -9.76 2.46 15.07
N GLN A 66 -9.44 1.97 13.86
CA GLN A 66 -8.68 2.73 12.86
C GLN A 66 -9.62 3.46 11.91
N ASP A 67 -9.34 4.73 11.63
CA ASP A 67 -10.09 5.54 10.67
C ASP A 67 -9.61 5.28 9.22
N GLY A 68 -8.40 4.76 9.06
CA GLY A 68 -7.82 4.38 7.78
C GLY A 68 -6.69 3.37 7.92
N ILE A 69 -6.43 2.64 6.86
CA ILE A 69 -5.39 1.61 6.81
C ILE A 69 -4.37 1.93 5.71
N MET A 70 -3.10 1.86 6.07
CA MET A 70 -1.98 1.88 5.16
C MET A 70 -1.41 0.48 5.03
N ILE A 71 -1.50 -0.13 3.84
CA ILE A 71 -0.84 -1.41 3.56
C ILE A 71 0.59 -1.10 3.09
N CYS A 72 1.53 -1.45 3.95
CA CYS A 72 2.93 -1.03 3.83
C CYS A 72 3.71 -1.76 2.74
N PRO A 73 4.76 -1.14 2.19
CA PRO A 73 5.68 -1.78 1.27
C PRO A 73 6.45 -2.94 1.92
N GLY A 74 7.21 -3.68 1.12
CA GLY A 74 8.05 -4.77 1.59
C GLY A 74 8.48 -5.66 0.44
N PHE A 75 9.18 -6.76 0.75
CA PHE A 75 9.69 -7.73 -0.20
C PHE A 75 9.43 -9.16 0.29
N GLY A 76 9.29 -10.11 -0.65
CA GLY A 76 9.14 -11.53 -0.37
C GLY A 76 7.80 -11.90 0.25
N GLN A 77 7.60 -13.19 0.45
CA GLN A 77 6.30 -13.81 0.71
C GLN A 77 5.76 -13.62 2.13
N ARG A 78 6.61 -13.32 3.11
CA ARG A 78 6.23 -13.21 4.52
C ARG A 78 5.17 -12.12 4.73
N GLY A 79 4.04 -12.48 5.33
CA GLY A 79 2.95 -11.57 5.70
C GLY A 79 2.10 -11.04 4.53
N ILE A 80 2.21 -11.62 3.32
CA ILE A 80 1.42 -11.19 2.16
C ILE A 80 -0.08 -11.53 2.33
N GLU A 81 -0.39 -12.75 2.78
CA GLU A 81 -1.80 -13.15 2.95
C GLU A 81 -2.51 -12.28 3.99
N GLY A 82 -1.86 -11.93 5.09
CA GLY A 82 -2.44 -10.98 6.05
C GLY A 82 -2.68 -9.58 5.48
N LYS A 83 -1.87 -9.13 4.51
CA LYS A 83 -2.13 -7.88 3.79
C LYS A 83 -3.32 -8.01 2.84
N ILE A 84 -3.47 -9.16 2.16
CA ILE A 84 -4.61 -9.44 1.29
C ILE A 84 -5.90 -9.49 2.11
N ILE A 85 -5.89 -10.20 3.25
CA ILE A 85 -7.01 -10.27 4.19
C ILE A 85 -7.38 -8.87 4.71
N ALA A 86 -6.39 -8.06 5.08
CA ALA A 86 -6.63 -6.68 5.51
C ALA A 86 -7.26 -5.83 4.39
N ALA A 87 -6.77 -5.97 3.14
CA ALA A 87 -7.34 -5.28 1.99
C ALA A 87 -8.79 -5.71 1.73
N HIS A 88 -9.09 -7.00 1.82
CA HIS A 88 -10.45 -7.54 1.70
C HIS A 88 -11.38 -6.95 2.76
N TYR A 89 -10.96 -7.00 4.01
CA TYR A 89 -11.74 -6.47 5.13
C TYR A 89 -12.03 -4.99 4.94
N THR A 90 -11.00 -4.19 4.64
CA THR A 90 -11.16 -2.74 4.49
C THR A 90 -12.05 -2.37 3.30
N ARG A 91 -11.91 -3.05 2.16
CA ARG A 91 -12.75 -2.83 0.99
C ARG A 91 -14.23 -3.15 1.27
N THR A 92 -14.50 -4.29 1.92
CA THR A 92 -15.88 -4.72 2.22
C THR A 92 -16.55 -3.93 3.33
N HIS A 93 -15.77 -3.24 4.18
CA HIS A 93 -16.27 -2.39 5.27
C HIS A 93 -16.12 -0.89 4.99
N ASN A 94 -15.78 -0.49 3.75
CA ASN A 94 -15.59 0.91 3.34
C ASN A 94 -14.60 1.69 4.21
N ILE A 95 -13.56 1.04 4.71
CA ILE A 95 -12.49 1.71 5.46
C ILE A 95 -11.48 2.30 4.46
N PRO A 96 -11.19 3.61 4.52
CA PRO A 96 -10.18 4.23 3.67
C PRO A 96 -8.85 3.48 3.72
N THR A 97 -8.35 3.06 2.55
CA THR A 97 -7.16 2.22 2.47
C THR A 97 -6.24 2.69 1.36
N PHE A 98 -4.94 2.72 1.65
CA PHE A 98 -3.91 3.06 0.68
C PHE A 98 -2.78 2.04 0.73
N GLY A 99 -2.41 1.50 -0.42
CA GLY A 99 -1.31 0.54 -0.57
C GLY A 99 -0.09 1.17 -1.22
N ILE A 100 1.09 0.94 -0.65
CA ILE A 100 2.35 1.40 -1.23
C ILE A 100 3.17 0.20 -1.69
N CYS A 101 3.63 0.21 -2.96
CA CYS A 101 4.51 -0.82 -3.54
C CYS A 101 3.87 -2.22 -3.39
N LEU A 102 4.48 -3.12 -2.61
CA LEU A 102 3.90 -4.43 -2.30
C LEU A 102 2.47 -4.32 -1.72
N GLY A 103 2.17 -3.28 -0.95
CA GLY A 103 0.82 -3.05 -0.42
C GLY A 103 -0.21 -2.83 -1.53
N MET A 104 0.11 -2.04 -2.53
CA MET A 104 -0.74 -1.85 -3.71
C MET A 104 -0.92 -3.17 -4.47
N GLN A 105 0.17 -3.91 -4.68
CA GLN A 105 0.11 -5.22 -5.36
C GLN A 105 -0.82 -6.20 -4.64
N MET A 106 -0.79 -6.24 -3.30
CA MET A 106 -1.70 -7.09 -2.52
C MET A 106 -3.17 -6.66 -2.64
N MET A 107 -3.45 -5.36 -2.77
CA MET A 107 -4.80 -4.85 -3.05
C MET A 107 -5.28 -5.28 -4.45
N VAL A 108 -4.41 -5.27 -5.46
CA VAL A 108 -4.72 -5.77 -6.81
C VAL A 108 -5.04 -7.26 -6.79
N ILE A 109 -4.23 -8.06 -6.11
CA ILE A 109 -4.46 -9.50 -5.96
C ILE A 109 -5.78 -9.77 -5.23
N GLU A 110 -6.05 -9.05 -4.15
CA GLU A 110 -7.32 -9.14 -3.43
C GLU A 110 -8.52 -8.88 -4.35
N PHE A 111 -8.45 -7.79 -5.11
CA PHE A 111 -9.53 -7.42 -6.03
C PHE A 111 -9.73 -8.49 -7.12
N ALA A 112 -8.65 -9.00 -7.69
CA ALA A 112 -8.71 -10.05 -8.70
C ALA A 112 -9.35 -11.33 -8.15
N ARG A 113 -8.97 -11.75 -6.93
CA ARG A 113 -9.51 -12.96 -6.29
C ARG A 113 -10.98 -12.82 -5.92
N ASN A 114 -11.35 -11.71 -5.28
CA ASN A 114 -12.65 -11.59 -4.60
C ASN A 114 -13.70 -10.79 -5.39
N VAL A 115 -13.30 -10.02 -6.39
CA VAL A 115 -14.24 -9.24 -7.22
C VAL A 115 -14.33 -9.80 -8.64
N LEU A 116 -13.18 -10.14 -9.25
CA LEU A 116 -13.16 -10.69 -10.62
C LEU A 116 -13.30 -12.22 -10.65
N GLY A 117 -13.17 -12.91 -9.51
CA GLY A 117 -13.32 -14.36 -9.41
C GLY A 117 -12.09 -15.16 -9.86
N TYR A 118 -10.94 -14.53 -10.04
CA TYR A 118 -9.68 -15.20 -10.36
C TYR A 118 -9.03 -15.74 -9.08
N THR A 119 -9.57 -16.86 -8.58
CA THR A 119 -9.21 -17.39 -7.24
C THR A 119 -7.73 -17.71 -7.05
N ASP A 120 -7.02 -18.00 -8.15
CA ASP A 120 -5.58 -18.27 -8.20
C ASP A 120 -4.74 -17.01 -8.50
N ALA A 121 -5.37 -15.82 -8.63
CA ALA A 121 -4.65 -14.59 -8.95
C ALA A 121 -3.51 -14.33 -7.95
N ASN A 122 -2.34 -14.06 -8.50
CA ASN A 122 -1.13 -13.87 -7.69
C ASN A 122 -0.13 -12.94 -8.40
N SER A 123 0.96 -12.65 -7.71
CA SER A 123 2.17 -12.09 -8.28
C SER A 123 3.08 -13.22 -8.76
N ARG A 124 3.67 -13.09 -9.93
CA ARG A 124 4.69 -14.03 -10.41
C ARG A 124 5.94 -14.05 -9.52
N GLU A 125 6.19 -13.02 -8.75
CA GLU A 125 7.23 -13.03 -7.70
C GLU A 125 6.93 -14.06 -6.61
N MET A 126 5.66 -14.28 -6.31
CA MET A 126 5.20 -15.15 -5.22
C MET A 126 4.88 -16.57 -5.70
N ASP A 127 4.35 -16.68 -6.91
CA ASP A 127 3.99 -17.94 -7.54
C ASP A 127 4.21 -17.84 -9.06
N GLU A 128 5.29 -18.45 -9.54
CA GLU A 128 5.66 -18.45 -10.96
C GLU A 128 4.67 -19.27 -11.81
N THR A 129 3.86 -20.13 -11.19
CA THR A 129 2.94 -21.06 -11.86
C THR A 129 1.51 -20.53 -11.96
N THR A 130 1.20 -19.40 -11.32
CA THR A 130 -0.15 -18.82 -11.37
C THR A 130 -0.59 -18.53 -12.80
N VAL A 131 -1.84 -18.90 -13.13
CA VAL A 131 -2.44 -18.65 -14.43
C VAL A 131 -2.86 -17.19 -14.55
N HIS A 132 -3.37 -16.62 -13.47
CA HIS A 132 -3.78 -15.19 -13.41
C HIS A 132 -2.71 -14.38 -12.69
N ASN A 133 -1.59 -14.13 -13.37
CA ASN A 133 -0.51 -13.29 -12.85
C ASN A 133 -0.86 -11.80 -13.02
N VAL A 134 -1.61 -11.25 -12.09
CA VAL A 134 -2.03 -9.84 -12.09
C VAL A 134 -0.92 -8.87 -11.68
N ILE A 135 0.18 -9.41 -11.18
CA ILE A 135 1.45 -8.70 -10.94
C ILE A 135 2.55 -9.50 -11.62
N ASP A 136 3.22 -8.89 -12.59
CA ASP A 136 4.25 -9.56 -13.38
C ASP A 136 5.55 -8.73 -13.40
N ILE A 137 6.62 -9.38 -13.86
CA ILE A 137 7.90 -8.73 -14.05
C ILE A 137 7.82 -7.71 -15.17
N MET A 138 8.34 -6.52 -14.92
CA MET A 138 8.42 -5.48 -15.95
C MET A 138 9.26 -5.93 -17.14
N GLU A 139 8.87 -5.56 -18.36
CA GLU A 139 9.57 -5.94 -19.59
C GLU A 139 11.07 -5.60 -19.54
N GLU A 140 11.41 -4.43 -19.03
CA GLU A 140 12.80 -3.95 -18.88
C GLU A 140 13.60 -4.78 -17.86
N GLN A 141 12.93 -5.56 -17.02
CA GLN A 141 13.54 -6.40 -15.98
C GLN A 141 13.71 -7.86 -16.40
N LYS A 142 13.09 -8.30 -17.50
CA LYS A 142 13.10 -9.72 -17.94
C LYS A 142 14.49 -10.26 -18.30
N ASN A 143 15.37 -9.40 -18.82
CA ASN A 143 16.71 -9.80 -19.29
C ASN A 143 17.83 -9.44 -18.31
N ILE A 144 17.50 -9.05 -17.09
CA ILE A 144 18.49 -8.66 -16.09
C ILE A 144 18.95 -9.89 -15.31
N THR A 145 20.22 -10.23 -15.43
CA THR A 145 20.86 -11.33 -14.69
C THR A 145 21.48 -10.87 -13.38
N ASP A 146 21.99 -9.64 -13.33
CA ASP A 146 22.53 -9.06 -12.11
C ASP A 146 21.43 -8.31 -11.34
N MET A 147 21.11 -8.80 -10.14
CA MET A 147 20.03 -8.26 -9.31
C MET A 147 20.43 -7.00 -8.52
N GLY A 148 21.71 -6.68 -8.46
CA GLY A 148 22.25 -5.55 -7.70
C GLY A 148 21.99 -4.20 -8.38
N GLY A 149 21.21 -3.30 -7.75
CA GLY A 149 21.01 -1.93 -8.22
C GLY A 149 20.21 -1.77 -9.53
N THR A 150 19.62 -2.83 -10.05
CA THR A 150 18.94 -2.88 -11.36
C THR A 150 17.44 -2.66 -11.31
N MET A 151 16.86 -2.42 -10.13
CA MET A 151 15.45 -2.05 -10.03
C MET A 151 15.23 -0.69 -10.70
N ARG A 152 14.02 -0.53 -11.29
CA ARG A 152 13.58 0.71 -11.88
C ARG A 152 13.71 1.86 -10.90
N LEU A 153 14.49 2.87 -11.27
CA LEU A 153 14.75 4.05 -10.46
C LEU A 153 14.46 5.29 -11.28
N GLY A 154 13.86 6.29 -10.67
CA GLY A 154 13.61 7.57 -11.29
C GLY A 154 12.14 7.95 -11.31
N ALA A 155 11.87 9.09 -11.90
CA ALA A 155 10.53 9.63 -12.07
C ALA A 155 9.89 9.11 -13.36
N TYR A 156 8.67 8.64 -13.24
CA TYR A 156 7.87 8.18 -14.37
C TYR A 156 6.61 9.02 -14.47
N GLU A 157 6.22 9.32 -15.69
CA GLU A 157 4.99 10.03 -15.95
C GLU A 157 3.79 9.16 -15.55
N CYS A 158 2.85 9.79 -14.87
CA CYS A 158 1.56 9.21 -14.53
C CYS A 158 0.45 10.16 -15.00
N ILE A 159 -0.46 9.65 -15.81
CA ILE A 159 -1.60 10.40 -16.33
C ILE A 159 -2.80 10.12 -15.44
N LEU A 160 -3.28 11.15 -14.75
CA LEU A 160 -4.39 11.03 -13.83
C LEU A 160 -5.73 11.23 -14.55
N LYS A 161 -6.65 10.30 -14.32
CA LYS A 161 -8.01 10.41 -14.87
C LYS A 161 -8.73 11.64 -14.29
N GLN A 162 -9.17 12.51 -15.16
CA GLN A 162 -9.98 13.67 -14.78
C GLN A 162 -11.24 13.23 -14.00
N GLY A 163 -11.59 13.98 -12.96
CA GLY A 163 -12.70 13.66 -12.06
C GLY A 163 -12.40 12.58 -11.02
N SER A 164 -11.21 11.97 -11.03
CA SER A 164 -10.77 11.07 -9.94
C SER A 164 -10.39 11.86 -8.69
N ARG A 165 -10.45 11.22 -7.52
CA ARG A 165 -9.96 11.82 -6.26
C ARG A 165 -8.49 12.19 -6.34
N THR A 166 -7.67 11.33 -6.97
CA THR A 166 -6.24 11.58 -7.15
C THR A 166 -5.99 12.81 -8.00
N PHE A 167 -6.73 12.98 -9.10
CA PHE A 167 -6.68 14.22 -9.89
C PHE A 167 -7.00 15.46 -9.05
N GLY A 168 -8.03 15.39 -8.21
CA GLY A 168 -8.39 16.50 -7.32
C GLY A 168 -7.32 16.84 -6.28
N ILE A 169 -6.55 15.85 -5.81
CA ILE A 169 -5.45 16.04 -4.86
C ILE A 169 -4.24 16.70 -5.53
N TYR A 170 -3.83 16.21 -6.70
CA TYR A 170 -2.68 16.74 -7.42
C TYR A 170 -3.01 18.02 -8.21
N ASN A 171 -4.27 18.23 -8.56
CA ASN A 171 -4.77 19.31 -9.41
C ASN A 171 -3.98 19.44 -10.72
N SER A 172 -3.60 18.30 -11.27
CA SER A 172 -2.85 18.16 -12.52
C SER A 172 -3.17 16.81 -13.16
N GLU A 173 -3.26 16.79 -14.49
CA GLU A 173 -3.44 15.54 -15.25
C GLU A 173 -2.11 14.78 -15.38
N HIS A 174 -1.03 15.49 -15.59
CA HIS A 174 0.30 14.93 -15.73
C HIS A 174 1.11 15.15 -14.47
N ILE A 175 1.52 14.06 -13.84
CA ILE A 175 2.39 14.09 -12.66
C ILE A 175 3.59 13.16 -12.89
N GLN A 176 4.60 13.32 -12.05
CA GLN A 176 5.75 12.45 -12.07
C GLN A 176 5.89 11.78 -10.70
N GLU A 177 5.89 10.45 -10.73
CA GLU A 177 6.05 9.64 -9.54
C GLU A 177 7.32 8.80 -9.62
N ARG A 178 8.02 8.70 -8.47
CA ARG A 178 9.25 7.94 -8.41
C ARG A 178 8.98 6.47 -8.16
N HIS A 179 9.47 5.63 -9.05
CA HIS A 179 9.30 4.19 -8.99
C HIS A 179 10.61 3.47 -8.64
N ARG A 180 10.46 2.41 -7.84
CA ARG A 180 11.53 1.47 -7.50
C ARG A 180 10.94 0.06 -7.41
N HIS A 181 10.68 -0.55 -8.57
CA HIS A 181 9.99 -1.83 -8.68
C HIS A 181 10.67 -2.74 -9.69
N ARG A 182 10.55 -4.04 -9.49
CA ARG A 182 10.86 -5.07 -10.47
C ARG A 182 9.58 -5.68 -11.06
N TYR A 183 8.54 -5.71 -10.26
CA TYR A 183 7.23 -6.22 -10.61
C TYR A 183 6.20 -5.09 -10.57
N GLU A 184 5.26 -5.13 -11.49
CA GLU A 184 4.19 -4.14 -11.58
C GLU A 184 2.86 -4.78 -11.96
N PHE A 185 1.80 -3.99 -11.92
CA PHE A 185 0.47 -4.37 -12.36
C PHE A 185 0.50 -4.74 -13.83
N ASN A 186 -0.07 -5.92 -14.16
CA ASN A 186 -0.12 -6.52 -15.50
C ASN A 186 -1.49 -6.33 -16.15
#